data_6b02b7d2749037baf3bf80773204983b
#
_entry.id   6b02b7d2749037baf3bf80773204983b
#
_cell.length_a   1.000
_cell.length_b   1.000
_cell.length_c   1.000
_cell.angle_alpha   90.00
_cell.angle_beta   90.00
_cell.angle_gamma   90.00
#
_symmetry.space_group_name_H-M   'P 1'
#
loop_
_entity.id
_entity.type
_entity.pdbx_description
1 polymer ?
#
loop_
_entity_poly.entity_id
_entity_poly.type
_entity_poly.pdbx_seq_one_letter_code
_entity_poly.pdbx_strand_id
1 'polypeptide(L)'
;IAFQKLQPLIKVCCIIPIALVTALLFSSGMTHSFVWLVIAVLIVSLVLSVAFEFLYTMDLRKSLRPRVSSGMVLAAVLVLTGYKMDITGYDSYLPKKEKIETMSVYFPSINGRFSYSEDYFTNYRNAEGDFLKKTRIKDFAPIYELAKMGVEASREEKKTDYGTAPELRESVYATPMDYVTNQNSQGETLVSVYVAYHLKSGRTVYRAYMIPETEEVISQITAVYDDWSYREKMLPTSYQKAEDIDYLYLDTFYESRKQISGGRSELEEIYKTYKTELENMSFQESCENRVVGYLITEKEWKDYGNDTYTTSYSLPIYENFTKTMGLLKEAGEEVLVTIDS
;
A
#
# COMPACT_ATOMS: atom_id res chain seq x y z
N ILE A 1 -1.52 -41.83 31.22
CA ILE A 1 -2.92 -41.98 30.73
C ILE A 1 -3.47 -40.60 30.27
N ALA A 2 -3.17 -39.49 30.94
CA ALA A 2 -3.65 -38.16 30.52
C ALA A 2 -3.07 -37.70 29.18
N PHE A 3 -1.78 -37.97 28.91
CA PHE A 3 -1.11 -37.63 27.66
C PHE A 3 -1.67 -38.36 26.43
N GLN A 4 -2.14 -39.58 26.55
CA GLN A 4 -2.72 -40.33 25.43
C GLN A 4 -4.05 -39.76 24.94
N LYS A 5 -4.86 -39.15 25.85
CA LYS A 5 -6.13 -38.49 25.48
C LYS A 5 -5.90 -37.15 24.74
N LEU A 6 -4.80 -36.46 25.04
CA LEU A 6 -4.46 -35.17 24.41
C LEU A 6 -3.69 -35.33 23.08
N GLN A 7 -3.21 -36.53 22.79
CA GLN A 7 -2.42 -36.83 21.58
C GLN A 7 -3.08 -36.32 20.27
N PRO A 8 -4.36 -36.58 19.97
CA PRO A 8 -4.98 -36.13 18.74
C PRO A 8 -5.06 -34.59 18.67
N LEU A 9 -5.30 -33.93 19.78
CA LEU A 9 -5.36 -32.47 19.85
C LEU A 9 -4.00 -31.84 19.58
N ILE A 10 -2.94 -32.35 20.22
CA ILE A 10 -1.56 -31.89 20.02
C ILE A 10 -1.13 -32.07 18.54
N LYS A 11 -1.47 -33.21 17.94
CA LYS A 11 -1.18 -33.46 16.51
C LYS A 11 -1.86 -32.42 15.63
N VAL A 12 -3.15 -32.15 15.82
CA VAL A 12 -3.90 -31.18 15.04
C VAL A 12 -3.30 -29.77 15.19
N CYS A 13 -3.04 -29.36 16.44
CA CYS A 13 -2.49 -28.03 16.75
C CYS A 13 -1.07 -27.81 16.24
N CYS A 14 -0.29 -28.87 16.01
CA CYS A 14 1.07 -28.76 15.47
C CYS A 14 1.11 -28.94 13.95
N ILE A 15 0.45 -29.97 13.42
CA ILE A 15 0.56 -30.34 12.01
C ILE A 15 -0.08 -29.31 11.10
N ILE A 16 -1.28 -28.82 11.43
CA ILE A 16 -2.00 -27.87 10.56
C ILE A 16 -1.25 -26.55 10.43
N PRO A 17 -0.83 -25.87 11.50
CA PRO A 17 -0.08 -24.62 11.37
C PRO A 17 1.24 -24.79 10.65
N ILE A 18 2.01 -25.86 10.95
CA ILE A 18 3.30 -26.10 10.27
C ILE A 18 3.07 -26.34 8.77
N ALA A 19 2.08 -27.16 8.40
CA ALA A 19 1.75 -27.43 7.01
C ALA A 19 1.32 -26.16 6.26
N LEU A 20 0.51 -25.28 6.90
CA LEU A 20 0.10 -24.00 6.32
C LEU A 20 1.27 -23.03 6.17
N VAL A 21 2.12 -22.87 7.18
CA VAL A 21 3.32 -22.04 7.09
C VAL A 21 4.25 -22.53 5.99
N THR A 22 4.48 -23.85 5.90
CA THR A 22 5.31 -24.42 4.83
C THR A 22 4.68 -24.18 3.46
N ALA A 23 3.37 -24.28 3.33
CA ALA A 23 2.64 -23.98 2.11
C ALA A 23 2.81 -22.51 1.70
N LEU A 24 2.69 -21.58 2.64
CA LEU A 24 2.90 -20.15 2.38
C LEU A 24 4.33 -19.86 1.93
N LEU A 25 5.33 -20.43 2.61
CA LEU A 25 6.74 -20.30 2.21
C LEU A 25 7.01 -20.90 0.82
N PHE A 26 6.36 -22.00 0.50
CA PHE A 26 6.52 -22.64 -0.80
C PHE A 26 5.84 -21.86 -1.93
N SER A 27 4.68 -21.26 -1.66
CA SER A 27 3.95 -20.44 -2.63
C SER A 27 4.67 -19.13 -2.94
N SER A 28 5.36 -18.54 -1.97
CA SER A 28 6.11 -17.31 -2.16
C SER A 28 7.40 -17.50 -2.98
N GLY A 29 7.95 -18.72 -3.01
CA GLY A 29 9.25 -18.99 -3.63
C GLY A 29 9.23 -19.71 -4.97
N MET A 30 8.25 -20.54 -5.28
CA MET A 30 8.32 -21.46 -6.41
C MET A 30 7.15 -21.41 -7.41
N THR A 31 5.93 -21.25 -6.99
CA THR A 31 4.77 -21.23 -7.91
C THR A 31 3.55 -20.57 -7.29
N HIS A 32 2.86 -19.73 -8.05
CA HIS A 32 1.60 -19.12 -7.64
C HIS A 32 0.38 -20.05 -7.87
N SER A 33 0.60 -21.30 -8.26
CA SER A 33 -0.48 -22.23 -8.56
C SER A 33 -1.04 -22.89 -7.30
N PHE A 34 -2.36 -22.76 -7.09
CA PHE A 34 -3.08 -23.37 -5.98
C PHE A 34 -2.91 -24.90 -5.93
N VAL A 35 -2.79 -25.56 -7.09
CA VAL A 35 -2.59 -27.02 -7.18
C VAL A 35 -1.29 -27.42 -6.51
N TRP A 36 -0.19 -26.71 -6.79
CA TRP A 36 1.10 -26.99 -6.16
C TRP A 36 1.09 -26.72 -4.66
N LEU A 37 0.37 -25.70 -4.23
CA LEU A 37 0.19 -25.38 -2.81
C LEU A 37 -0.57 -26.52 -2.09
N VAL A 38 -1.64 -27.05 -2.69
CA VAL A 38 -2.35 -28.22 -2.16
C VAL A 38 -1.44 -29.44 -2.09
N ILE A 39 -0.67 -29.71 -3.14
CA ILE A 39 0.30 -30.83 -3.16
C ILE A 39 1.34 -30.69 -2.04
N ALA A 40 1.91 -29.49 -1.85
CA ALA A 40 2.85 -29.23 -0.77
C ALA A 40 2.25 -29.48 0.61
N VAL A 41 1.03 -28.99 0.88
CA VAL A 41 0.31 -29.24 2.14
C VAL A 41 0.05 -30.72 2.35
N LEU A 42 -0.37 -31.43 1.30
CA LEU A 42 -0.58 -32.89 1.35
C LEU A 42 0.69 -33.64 1.78
N ILE A 43 1.81 -33.34 1.11
CA ILE A 43 3.11 -34.01 1.40
C ILE A 43 3.57 -33.70 2.83
N VAL A 44 3.59 -32.42 3.22
CA VAL A 44 4.07 -31.99 4.53
C VAL A 44 3.18 -32.54 5.64
N SER A 45 1.85 -32.46 5.49
CA SER A 45 0.91 -33.01 6.47
C SER A 45 1.07 -34.53 6.66
N LEU A 46 1.32 -35.26 5.58
CA LEU A 46 1.54 -36.69 5.61
C LEU A 46 2.85 -37.03 6.32
N VAL A 47 3.93 -36.36 5.96
CA VAL A 47 5.25 -36.56 6.60
C VAL A 47 5.20 -36.27 8.10
N LEU A 48 4.62 -35.12 8.49
CA LEU A 48 4.48 -34.76 9.89
C LEU A 48 3.57 -35.71 10.65
N SER A 49 2.47 -36.17 10.04
CA SER A 49 1.57 -37.14 10.68
C SER A 49 2.28 -38.48 10.97
N VAL A 50 3.07 -38.97 10.03
CA VAL A 50 3.86 -40.19 10.22
C VAL A 50 4.95 -39.96 11.28
N ALA A 51 5.65 -38.84 11.26
CA ALA A 51 6.68 -38.53 12.23
C ALA A 51 6.11 -38.41 13.67
N PHE A 52 5.01 -37.70 13.86
CA PHE A 52 4.34 -37.62 15.17
C PHE A 52 3.84 -38.99 15.65
N GLU A 53 3.24 -39.82 14.76
CA GLU A 53 2.80 -41.16 15.14
C GLU A 53 3.99 -42.07 15.54
N PHE A 54 5.11 -41.95 14.84
CA PHE A 54 6.34 -42.67 15.19
C PHE A 54 6.88 -42.23 16.56
N LEU A 55 6.92 -40.94 16.85
CA LEU A 55 7.34 -40.43 18.16
C LEU A 55 6.49 -40.95 19.33
N TYR A 56 5.19 -41.18 19.10
CA TYR A 56 4.29 -41.68 20.13
C TYR A 56 4.28 -43.22 20.26
N THR A 57 4.48 -43.94 19.16
CA THR A 57 4.33 -45.43 19.13
C THR A 57 5.66 -46.15 19.11
N MET A 58 6.76 -45.47 18.68
CA MET A 58 8.08 -46.08 18.42
C MET A 58 8.00 -47.28 17.50
N ASP A 59 6.97 -47.39 16.65
CA ASP A 59 6.68 -48.48 15.75
C ASP A 59 6.31 -47.97 14.36
N LEU A 60 7.21 -48.09 13.42
CA LEU A 60 7.04 -47.67 12.02
C LEU A 60 5.81 -48.28 11.34
N ARG A 61 5.51 -49.58 11.63
CA ARG A 61 4.37 -50.27 11.01
C ARG A 61 3.02 -49.68 11.49
N LYS A 62 2.96 -49.24 12.74
CA LYS A 62 1.77 -48.59 13.27
C LYS A 62 1.63 -47.14 12.80
N SER A 63 2.78 -46.45 12.62
CA SER A 63 2.84 -45.08 12.14
C SER A 63 2.35 -44.91 10.70
N LEU A 64 2.48 -45.95 9.89
CA LEU A 64 2.01 -45.97 8.49
C LEU A 64 0.52 -46.32 8.35
N ARG A 65 -0.25 -46.42 9.42
CA ARG A 65 -1.68 -46.72 9.33
C ARG A 65 -2.48 -45.54 8.73
N PRO A 66 -3.19 -45.73 7.58
CA PRO A 66 -3.73 -44.63 6.78
C PRO A 66 -4.87 -43.85 7.46
N ARG A 67 -5.56 -44.40 8.46
CA ARG A 67 -6.76 -43.77 9.04
C ARG A 67 -6.54 -42.46 9.80
N VAL A 68 -5.44 -42.35 10.55
CA VAL A 68 -5.16 -41.12 11.34
C VAL A 68 -4.52 -40.09 10.47
N SER A 69 -3.60 -40.47 9.59
CA SER A 69 -2.92 -39.59 8.65
C SER A 69 -3.87 -38.95 7.66
N SER A 70 -4.81 -39.73 7.10
CA SER A 70 -5.79 -39.24 6.13
C SER A 70 -6.74 -38.20 6.71
N GLY A 71 -7.16 -38.34 7.97
CA GLY A 71 -7.99 -37.35 8.64
C GLY A 71 -7.30 -36.01 8.83
N MET A 72 -5.99 -36.02 9.16
CA MET A 72 -5.20 -34.79 9.34
C MET A 72 -4.92 -34.09 8.02
N VAL A 73 -4.59 -34.86 6.99
CA VAL A 73 -4.42 -34.33 5.64
C VAL A 73 -5.70 -33.68 5.12
N LEU A 74 -6.83 -34.37 5.30
CA LEU A 74 -8.14 -33.83 4.92
C LEU A 74 -8.45 -32.52 5.66
N ALA A 75 -8.18 -32.46 6.96
CA ALA A 75 -8.38 -31.24 7.75
C ALA A 75 -7.50 -30.07 7.25
N ALA A 76 -6.22 -30.31 6.93
CA ALA A 76 -5.33 -29.30 6.39
C ALA A 76 -5.79 -28.78 5.02
N VAL A 77 -6.23 -29.67 4.13
CA VAL A 77 -6.79 -29.29 2.82
C VAL A 77 -8.09 -28.51 2.97
N LEU A 78 -8.98 -28.92 3.89
CA LEU A 78 -10.21 -28.19 4.15
C LEU A 78 -9.95 -26.77 4.67
N VAL A 79 -8.98 -26.60 5.59
CA VAL A 79 -8.58 -25.26 6.06
C VAL A 79 -8.04 -24.42 4.92
N LEU A 80 -7.16 -24.97 4.09
CA LEU A 80 -6.58 -24.27 2.94
C LEU A 80 -7.66 -23.87 1.91
N THR A 81 -8.54 -24.82 1.58
CA THR A 81 -9.67 -24.55 0.67
C THR A 81 -10.61 -23.49 1.24
N GLY A 82 -10.88 -23.58 2.55
CA GLY A 82 -11.70 -22.59 3.25
C GLY A 82 -11.09 -21.19 3.21
N TYR A 83 -9.78 -21.09 3.33
CA TYR A 83 -9.05 -19.84 3.18
C TYR A 83 -9.15 -19.30 1.74
N LYS A 84 -8.87 -20.15 0.72
CA LYS A 84 -8.99 -19.75 -0.69
C LYS A 84 -10.43 -19.30 -1.04
N MET A 85 -11.42 -20.00 -0.54
CA MET A 85 -12.84 -19.67 -0.81
C MET A 85 -13.38 -18.52 0.05
N ASP A 86 -12.53 -17.93 0.91
CA ASP A 86 -12.92 -16.89 1.86
C ASP A 86 -14.19 -17.24 2.68
N ILE A 87 -14.30 -18.49 3.13
CA ILE A 87 -15.46 -18.98 3.92
C ILE A 87 -15.67 -18.12 5.17
N THR A 88 -14.58 -17.55 5.71
CA THR A 88 -14.66 -16.63 6.86
C THR A 88 -15.19 -15.25 6.48
N GLY A 89 -15.26 -14.91 5.19
CA GLY A 89 -15.61 -13.58 4.69
C GLY A 89 -14.58 -12.52 5.08
N TYR A 90 -13.34 -12.91 5.36
CA TYR A 90 -12.31 -11.97 5.80
C TYR A 90 -11.91 -11.00 4.69
N ASP A 91 -11.63 -11.52 3.49
CA ASP A 91 -11.19 -10.71 2.36
C ASP A 91 -12.37 -9.97 1.69
N SER A 92 -13.55 -10.59 1.71
CA SER A 92 -14.80 -9.98 1.23
C SER A 92 -15.52 -9.13 2.27
N TYR A 93 -14.89 -8.88 3.43
CA TYR A 93 -15.51 -8.10 4.49
C TYR A 93 -15.65 -6.63 4.10
N LEU A 94 -16.88 -6.20 3.91
CA LEU A 94 -17.26 -4.81 3.71
C LEU A 94 -18.23 -4.40 4.84
N PRO A 95 -17.82 -3.49 5.75
CA PRO A 95 -18.71 -3.03 6.83
C PRO A 95 -19.93 -2.31 6.25
N LYS A 96 -21.09 -2.47 6.88
CA LYS A 96 -22.28 -1.67 6.52
C LYS A 96 -22.01 -0.18 6.75
N LYS A 97 -22.48 0.69 5.83
CA LYS A 97 -22.27 2.16 5.91
C LYS A 97 -22.65 2.73 7.27
N GLU A 98 -23.76 2.23 7.88
CA GLU A 98 -24.26 2.72 9.18
C GLU A 98 -23.32 2.43 10.36
N LYS A 99 -22.42 1.46 10.21
CA LYS A 99 -21.42 1.10 11.24
C LYS A 99 -20.13 1.88 11.10
N ILE A 100 -19.93 2.57 9.98
CA ILE A 100 -18.72 3.34 9.71
C ILE A 100 -18.93 4.76 10.26
N GLU A 101 -17.93 5.28 10.93
CA GLU A 101 -17.86 6.66 11.39
C GLU A 101 -17.15 7.54 10.37
N THR A 102 -15.98 7.10 9.92
CA THR A 102 -15.14 7.75 8.90
C THR A 102 -14.38 6.69 8.10
N MET A 103 -13.93 7.06 6.92
CA MET A 103 -13.01 6.23 6.15
C MET A 103 -11.74 7.00 5.81
N SER A 104 -10.66 6.26 5.62
CA SER A 104 -9.42 6.80 5.05
C SER A 104 -9.07 6.00 3.82
N VAL A 105 -8.45 6.66 2.84
CA VAL A 105 -7.97 6.01 1.62
C VAL A 105 -6.57 6.51 1.28
N TYR A 106 -5.74 5.63 0.75
CA TYR A 106 -4.42 5.93 0.25
C TYR A 106 -4.24 5.29 -1.12
N PHE A 107 -3.81 6.08 -2.07
CA PHE A 107 -3.51 5.65 -3.43
C PHE A 107 -2.00 5.70 -3.65
N PRO A 108 -1.27 4.58 -3.66
CA PRO A 108 0.18 4.58 -3.82
C PRO A 108 0.67 5.38 -5.03
N SER A 109 -0.02 5.25 -6.16
CA SER A 109 0.31 5.95 -7.40
C SER A 109 0.14 7.47 -7.33
N ILE A 110 -0.72 7.97 -6.46
CA ILE A 110 -1.02 9.40 -6.30
C ILE A 110 -0.24 9.97 -5.13
N ASN A 111 -0.39 9.35 -3.95
CA ASN A 111 0.23 9.83 -2.72
C ASN A 111 1.75 9.68 -2.75
N GLY A 112 2.28 8.67 -3.44
CA GLY A 112 3.70 8.46 -3.63
C GLY A 112 4.42 9.54 -4.45
N ARG A 113 3.68 10.42 -5.13
CA ARG A 113 4.25 11.59 -5.81
C ARG A 113 4.76 12.65 -4.83
N PHE A 114 4.30 12.61 -3.59
CA PHE A 114 4.70 13.52 -2.52
C PHE A 114 5.53 12.72 -1.52
N SER A 115 6.85 12.89 -1.53
CA SER A 115 7.71 12.25 -0.56
C SER A 115 8.01 13.18 0.62
N TYR A 116 8.06 12.59 1.80
CA TYR A 116 8.41 13.24 3.05
C TYR A 116 9.61 12.54 3.66
N SER A 117 10.61 13.28 4.06
CA SER A 117 11.79 12.76 4.76
C SER A 117 11.97 13.52 6.07
N GLU A 118 11.80 12.83 7.18
CA GLU A 118 12.30 13.25 8.48
C GLU A 118 13.60 12.51 8.71
N ASP A 119 14.69 13.18 8.68
CA ASP A 119 16.04 12.69 8.90
C ASP A 119 16.32 11.19 8.69
N TYR A 120 17.42 10.87 8.12
CA TYR A 120 17.93 9.61 7.56
C TYR A 120 17.60 8.29 8.27
N PHE A 121 16.92 8.28 9.41
CA PHE A 121 16.64 7.10 10.24
C PHE A 121 15.17 6.81 10.56
N THR A 122 14.23 7.69 10.27
CA THR A 122 12.82 7.44 10.59
C THR A 122 12.06 6.79 9.45
N ASN A 123 12.11 5.48 9.46
CA ASN A 123 11.06 4.54 9.03
C ASN A 123 10.11 4.98 7.90
N TYR A 124 10.55 4.87 6.67
CA TYR A 124 9.67 4.72 5.49
C TYR A 124 8.67 3.54 5.61
N ARG A 125 8.84 2.69 6.63
CA ARG A 125 8.08 1.44 6.81
C ARG A 125 6.62 1.59 7.17
N ASN A 126 6.12 2.78 7.54
CA ASN A 126 4.74 2.97 7.99
C ASN A 126 4.04 4.23 7.49
N ALA A 127 4.57 4.92 6.49
CA ALA A 127 3.98 6.16 5.96
C ALA A 127 2.50 5.97 5.55
N GLU A 128 2.18 4.86 4.91
CA GLU A 128 0.82 4.49 4.50
C GLU A 128 -0.09 4.25 5.71
N GLY A 129 0.39 3.49 6.69
CA GLY A 129 -0.36 3.19 7.91
C GLY A 129 -0.63 4.44 8.75
N ASP A 130 0.32 5.35 8.83
CA ASP A 130 0.16 6.61 9.57
C ASP A 130 -0.73 7.59 8.81
N PHE A 131 -0.63 7.62 7.48
CA PHE A 131 -1.55 8.37 6.63
C PHE A 131 -2.99 7.90 6.85
N LEU A 132 -3.25 6.59 6.76
CA LEU A 132 -4.58 6.01 6.96
C LEU A 132 -5.14 6.21 8.37
N LYS A 133 -4.29 6.38 9.39
CA LYS A 133 -4.74 6.72 10.75
C LYS A 133 -5.17 8.19 10.87
N LYS A 134 -4.47 9.09 10.19
CA LYS A 134 -4.64 10.54 10.32
C LYS A 134 -5.72 11.10 9.39
N THR A 135 -5.87 10.55 8.18
CA THR A 135 -6.72 11.09 7.11
C THR A 135 -8.15 10.59 7.15
N ARG A 136 -8.88 10.89 8.23
CA ARG A 136 -10.27 10.48 8.41
C ARG A 136 -11.23 11.40 7.66
N ILE A 137 -12.02 10.83 6.73
CA ILE A 137 -12.98 11.54 5.88
C ILE A 137 -14.39 11.14 6.30
N LYS A 138 -15.28 12.12 6.47
CA LYS A 138 -16.67 11.91 6.89
C LYS A 138 -17.58 11.64 5.70
N ASP A 139 -17.40 12.36 4.61
CA ASP A 139 -18.10 12.10 3.36
C ASP A 139 -17.33 11.07 2.54
N PHE A 140 -17.53 9.81 2.91
CA PHE A 140 -16.76 8.69 2.38
C PHE A 140 -17.49 7.91 1.28
N ALA A 141 -18.55 8.45 0.68
CA ALA A 141 -19.33 7.73 -0.31
C ALA A 141 -18.48 7.20 -1.49
N PRO A 142 -17.61 8.01 -2.14
CA PRO A 142 -16.76 7.52 -3.23
C PRO A 142 -15.76 6.46 -2.75
N ILE A 143 -15.17 6.63 -1.56
CA ILE A 143 -14.23 5.66 -0.97
C ILE A 143 -14.93 4.33 -0.71
N TYR A 144 -16.18 4.35 -0.28
CA TYR A 144 -16.94 3.14 -0.03
C TYR A 144 -17.28 2.39 -1.33
N GLU A 145 -17.61 3.10 -2.41
CA GLU A 145 -17.83 2.47 -3.71
C GLU A 145 -16.53 1.87 -4.26
N LEU A 146 -15.38 2.54 -4.15
CA LEU A 146 -14.07 1.96 -4.47
C LEU A 146 -13.81 0.67 -3.67
N ALA A 147 -14.08 0.70 -2.37
CA ALA A 147 -13.92 -0.48 -1.53
C ALA A 147 -14.85 -1.64 -1.93
N LYS A 148 -16.07 -1.34 -2.39
CA LYS A 148 -17.02 -2.32 -2.91
C LYS A 148 -16.50 -2.94 -4.21
N MET A 149 -16.01 -2.13 -5.14
CA MET A 149 -15.37 -2.61 -6.37
C MET A 149 -14.13 -3.47 -6.04
N GLY A 150 -13.34 -3.07 -5.04
CA GLY A 150 -12.19 -3.85 -4.56
C GLY A 150 -12.58 -5.22 -4.00
N VAL A 151 -13.68 -5.32 -3.26
CA VAL A 151 -14.21 -6.61 -2.79
C VAL A 151 -14.69 -7.47 -3.96
N GLU A 152 -15.33 -6.87 -4.95
CA GLU A 152 -15.78 -7.59 -6.16
C GLU A 152 -14.58 -8.09 -6.97
N ALA A 153 -13.59 -7.24 -7.22
CA ALA A 153 -12.35 -7.62 -7.90
C ALA A 153 -11.62 -8.76 -7.17
N SER A 154 -11.49 -8.69 -5.84
CA SER A 154 -10.87 -9.75 -5.03
C SER A 154 -11.64 -11.08 -5.11
N ARG A 155 -12.95 -11.06 -5.28
CA ARG A 155 -13.77 -12.27 -5.47
C ARG A 155 -13.55 -12.87 -6.85
N GLU A 156 -13.45 -12.05 -7.89
CA GLU A 156 -13.17 -12.53 -9.25
C GLU A 156 -11.75 -13.10 -9.36
N GLU A 157 -10.76 -12.43 -8.78
CA GLU A 157 -9.38 -12.90 -8.73
C GLU A 157 -9.25 -14.27 -8.07
N LYS A 158 -10.00 -14.54 -7.01
CA LYS A 158 -10.02 -15.86 -6.34
C LYS A 158 -10.63 -16.97 -7.18
N LYS A 159 -11.46 -16.67 -8.15
CA LYS A 159 -12.02 -17.64 -9.11
C LYS A 159 -11.00 -17.99 -10.19
N THR A 160 -10.15 -17.08 -10.57
CA THR A 160 -9.04 -17.31 -11.49
C THR A 160 -7.85 -17.84 -10.70
N ASP A 161 -7.14 -18.85 -11.22
CA ASP A 161 -6.02 -19.54 -10.52
C ASP A 161 -4.75 -18.67 -10.35
N TYR A 162 -4.86 -17.36 -10.57
CA TYR A 162 -3.77 -16.40 -10.54
C TYR A 162 -3.90 -15.47 -9.34
N GLY A 163 -3.69 -16.03 -8.14
CA GLY A 163 -3.53 -15.22 -6.96
C GLY A 163 -2.10 -14.71 -6.84
N THR A 164 -1.78 -13.62 -7.49
CA THR A 164 -0.77 -12.72 -6.95
C THR A 164 -1.48 -11.89 -5.90
N ALA A 165 -1.45 -12.34 -4.65
CA ALA A 165 -1.64 -11.40 -3.57
C ALA A 165 -0.68 -10.23 -3.87
N PRO A 166 -1.15 -8.97 -3.84
CA PRO A 166 -0.23 -7.87 -3.90
C PRO A 166 0.73 -8.08 -2.74
N GLU A 167 1.93 -8.58 -3.01
CA GLU A 167 3.01 -8.36 -2.10
C GLU A 167 3.02 -6.85 -1.95
N LEU A 168 2.84 -6.38 -0.71
CA LEU A 168 3.26 -5.05 -0.29
C LEU A 168 4.77 -4.98 -0.58
N ARG A 169 5.13 -4.95 -1.86
CA ARG A 169 6.46 -4.61 -2.28
C ARG A 169 6.57 -3.13 -1.99
N GLU A 170 7.21 -2.86 -0.88
CA GLU A 170 7.96 -1.64 -0.66
C GLU A 170 8.90 -1.41 -1.87
N SER A 171 8.37 -0.95 -2.99
CA SER A 171 9.22 -0.35 -4.00
C SER A 171 9.52 1.07 -3.51
N VAL A 172 10.43 1.13 -2.54
CA VAL A 172 11.00 2.37 -2.00
C VAL A 172 11.72 3.20 -3.08
N TYR A 173 11.81 2.68 -4.29
CA TYR A 173 12.52 3.28 -5.43
C TYR A 173 11.71 3.32 -6.72
N ALA A 174 10.38 3.34 -6.64
CA ALA A 174 9.61 3.70 -7.81
C ALA A 174 9.94 5.16 -8.14
N THR A 175 10.71 5.36 -9.20
CA THR A 175 10.84 6.69 -9.79
C THR A 175 9.44 7.22 -10.04
N PRO A 176 9.20 8.53 -9.84
CA PRO A 176 7.86 9.13 -9.97
C PRO A 176 7.24 9.00 -11.38
N MET A 177 7.99 8.53 -12.35
CA MET A 177 7.53 8.28 -13.72
C MET A 177 6.89 6.90 -13.92
N ASP A 178 7.20 5.94 -13.06
CA ASP A 178 6.56 4.64 -13.16
C ASP A 178 5.26 4.70 -12.38
N TYR A 179 4.16 5.02 -13.05
CA TYR A 179 2.92 4.36 -12.71
C TYR A 179 3.30 2.88 -12.66
N VAL A 180 3.43 2.33 -11.47
CA VAL A 180 3.51 0.88 -11.36
C VAL A 180 2.14 0.39 -11.77
N THR A 181 1.94 0.28 -13.07
CA THR A 181 0.82 -0.39 -13.68
C THR A 181 1.02 -1.86 -13.36
N ASN A 182 0.54 -2.27 -12.20
CA ASN A 182 0.37 -3.67 -11.95
C ASN A 182 -0.63 -4.15 -12.98
N GLN A 183 -0.18 -4.99 -13.89
CA GLN A 183 -1.06 -5.65 -14.83
C GLN A 183 -1.42 -7.02 -14.26
N ASN A 184 -2.69 -7.38 -14.40
CA ASN A 184 -3.11 -8.75 -14.11
C ASN A 184 -2.64 -9.69 -15.24
N SER A 185 -2.90 -10.98 -15.09
CA SER A 185 -2.58 -12.01 -16.10
C SER A 185 -3.26 -11.81 -17.46
N GLN A 186 -4.27 -10.93 -17.51
CA GLN A 186 -5.02 -10.60 -18.74
C GLN A 186 -4.50 -9.32 -19.39
N GLY A 187 -3.46 -8.67 -18.82
CA GLY A 187 -2.88 -7.42 -19.31
C GLY A 187 -3.69 -6.19 -18.94
N GLU A 188 -4.67 -6.30 -18.04
CA GLU A 188 -5.44 -5.16 -17.56
C GLU A 188 -4.63 -4.38 -16.50
N THR A 189 -4.63 -3.07 -16.60
CA THR A 189 -4.05 -2.18 -15.59
C THR A 189 -4.83 -2.25 -14.29
N LEU A 190 -4.12 -2.38 -13.18
CA LEU A 190 -4.70 -2.43 -11.85
C LEU A 190 -4.33 -1.20 -11.03
N VAL A 191 -5.29 -0.65 -10.32
CA VAL A 191 -5.08 0.45 -9.36
C VAL A 191 -5.03 -0.12 -7.95
N SER A 192 -3.96 0.21 -7.23
CA SER A 192 -3.83 -0.14 -5.80
C SER A 192 -4.56 0.88 -4.94
N VAL A 193 -5.43 0.40 -4.06
CA VAL A 193 -6.24 1.22 -3.15
C VAL A 193 -6.16 0.65 -1.74
N TYR A 194 -5.62 1.42 -0.81
CA TYR A 194 -5.61 1.06 0.62
C TYR A 194 -6.69 1.83 1.36
N VAL A 195 -7.51 1.12 2.11
CA VAL A 195 -8.67 1.69 2.81
C VAL A 195 -8.62 1.34 4.28
N ALA A 196 -8.95 2.31 5.14
CA ALA A 196 -9.22 2.07 6.54
C ALA A 196 -10.67 2.43 6.87
N TYR A 197 -11.39 1.48 7.43
CA TYR A 197 -12.74 1.68 7.96
C TYR A 197 -12.65 1.98 9.44
N HIS A 198 -12.97 3.20 9.85
CA HIS A 198 -13.07 3.58 11.26
C HIS A 198 -14.50 3.38 11.71
N LEU A 199 -14.72 2.32 12.49
CA LEU A 199 -16.06 1.93 12.92
C LEU A 199 -16.50 2.72 14.15
N LYS A 200 -17.81 2.96 14.28
CA LYS A 200 -18.44 3.59 15.46
C LYS A 200 -18.16 2.84 16.77
N SER A 201 -17.75 1.57 16.69
CA SER A 201 -17.29 0.78 17.83
C SER A 201 -15.88 1.13 18.33
N GLY A 202 -15.18 2.06 17.68
CA GLY A 202 -13.78 2.40 17.95
C GLY A 202 -12.76 1.47 17.27
N ARG A 203 -13.20 0.38 16.62
CA ARG A 203 -12.33 -0.52 15.89
C ARG A 203 -12.01 0.05 14.51
N THR A 204 -10.74 -0.08 14.08
CA THR A 204 -10.32 0.21 12.70
C THR A 204 -10.02 -1.10 11.96
N VAL A 205 -10.48 -1.19 10.71
CA VAL A 205 -10.23 -2.33 9.82
C VAL A 205 -9.51 -1.82 8.59
N TYR A 206 -8.35 -2.38 8.29
CA TYR A 206 -7.53 -2.03 7.12
C TYR A 206 -7.71 -3.05 6.00
N ARG A 207 -7.77 -2.58 4.76
CA ARG A 207 -7.86 -3.39 3.55
C ARG A 207 -7.01 -2.80 2.44
N ALA A 208 -6.43 -3.70 1.63
CA ALA A 208 -5.75 -3.36 0.40
C ALA A 208 -6.48 -4.04 -0.76
N TYR A 209 -6.73 -3.30 -1.81
CA TYR A 209 -7.41 -3.78 -3.01
C TYR A 209 -6.57 -3.48 -4.24
N MET A 210 -6.62 -4.40 -5.21
CA MET A 210 -6.16 -4.21 -6.57
C MET A 210 -7.42 -4.21 -7.45
N ILE A 211 -7.72 -3.08 -8.06
CA ILE A 211 -8.97 -2.88 -8.80
C ILE A 211 -8.62 -2.63 -10.27
N PRO A 212 -9.23 -3.36 -11.23
CA PRO A 212 -9.05 -3.05 -12.64
C PRO A 212 -9.37 -1.60 -12.94
N GLU A 213 -8.49 -0.92 -13.69
CA GLU A 213 -8.67 0.47 -14.07
C GLU A 213 -9.81 0.59 -15.10
N THR A 214 -10.93 1.10 -14.65
CA THR A 214 -12.12 1.36 -15.46
C THR A 214 -12.53 2.83 -15.34
N GLU A 215 -13.34 3.32 -16.26
CA GLU A 215 -13.89 4.68 -16.19
C GLU A 215 -14.62 4.93 -14.87
N GLU A 216 -15.32 3.92 -14.34
CA GLU A 216 -16.02 4.03 -13.06
C GLU A 216 -15.06 4.17 -11.89
N VAL A 217 -13.98 3.37 -11.87
CA VAL A 217 -12.91 3.46 -10.84
C VAL A 217 -12.24 4.83 -10.89
N ILE A 218 -11.87 5.31 -12.08
CA ILE A 218 -11.26 6.63 -12.28
C ILE A 218 -12.21 7.74 -11.82
N SER A 219 -13.51 7.62 -12.12
CA SER A 219 -14.51 8.58 -11.65
C SER A 219 -14.59 8.66 -10.12
N GLN A 220 -14.54 7.52 -9.42
CA GLN A 220 -14.54 7.51 -7.95
C GLN A 220 -13.22 8.07 -7.38
N ILE A 221 -12.07 7.75 -8.00
CA ILE A 221 -10.77 8.33 -7.60
C ILE A 221 -10.79 9.84 -7.78
N THR A 222 -11.30 10.33 -8.92
CA THR A 222 -11.48 11.76 -9.19
C THR A 222 -12.33 12.42 -8.12
N ALA A 223 -13.47 11.83 -7.78
CA ALA A 223 -14.37 12.36 -6.75
C ALA A 223 -13.71 12.43 -5.37
N VAL A 224 -12.85 11.46 -5.04
CA VAL A 224 -12.07 11.48 -3.78
C VAL A 224 -10.99 12.55 -3.83
N TYR A 225 -10.21 12.59 -4.92
CA TYR A 225 -9.07 13.49 -5.04
C TYR A 225 -9.50 14.95 -5.09
N ASP A 226 -10.58 15.27 -5.82
CA ASP A 226 -11.07 16.64 -5.97
C ASP A 226 -11.85 17.14 -4.74
N ASP A 227 -12.17 16.26 -3.79
CA ASP A 227 -12.71 16.67 -2.49
C ASP A 227 -11.61 17.32 -1.63
N TRP A 228 -11.83 18.60 -1.28
CA TRP A 228 -10.91 19.37 -0.45
C TRP A 228 -10.63 18.69 0.90
N SER A 229 -11.60 18.02 1.50
CA SER A 229 -11.42 17.32 2.78
C SER A 229 -10.38 16.18 2.72
N TYR A 230 -10.19 15.58 1.54
CA TYR A 230 -9.13 14.62 1.27
C TYR A 230 -7.81 15.33 0.95
N ARG A 231 -7.86 16.30 0.03
CA ARG A 231 -6.65 17.02 -0.45
C ARG A 231 -5.95 17.78 0.67
N GLU A 232 -6.69 18.45 1.54
CA GLU A 232 -6.16 19.13 2.71
C GLU A 232 -5.32 18.19 3.60
N LYS A 233 -5.68 16.91 3.68
CA LYS A 233 -4.96 15.93 4.47
C LYS A 233 -3.84 15.24 3.71
N MET A 234 -3.94 15.18 2.39
CA MET A 234 -2.98 14.52 1.52
C MET A 234 -1.81 15.45 1.17
N LEU A 235 -2.10 16.71 0.86
CA LEU A 235 -1.08 17.63 0.37
C LEU A 235 -0.18 18.14 1.49
N PRO A 236 1.14 17.98 1.39
CA PRO A 236 2.08 18.52 2.38
C PRO A 236 1.97 20.03 2.55
N THR A 237 1.61 20.74 1.47
CA THR A 237 1.42 22.19 1.45
C THR A 237 0.31 22.68 2.39
N SER A 238 -0.58 21.79 2.84
CA SER A 238 -1.65 22.16 3.77
C SER A 238 -1.16 22.36 5.20
N TYR A 239 -0.07 21.69 5.61
CA TYR A 239 0.49 21.86 6.96
C TYR A 239 1.84 22.57 6.97
N GLN A 240 2.46 22.79 5.82
CA GLN A 240 3.69 23.56 5.72
C GLN A 240 3.37 24.99 5.37
N LYS A 241 3.80 25.92 6.21
CA LYS A 241 3.67 27.35 5.95
C LYS A 241 4.92 27.85 5.22
N ALA A 242 4.74 28.83 4.33
CA ALA A 242 5.86 29.44 3.61
C ALA A 242 6.91 30.03 4.55
N GLU A 243 6.47 30.60 5.68
CA GLU A 243 7.33 31.17 6.73
C GLU A 243 8.16 30.15 7.49
N ASP A 244 7.82 28.86 7.39
CA ASP A 244 8.53 27.75 8.04
C ASP A 244 9.61 27.14 7.15
N ILE A 245 9.77 27.60 5.93
CA ILE A 245 10.74 27.05 4.98
C ILE A 245 12.05 27.82 5.10
N ASP A 246 13.14 27.10 5.40
CA ASP A 246 14.46 27.69 5.48
C ASP A 246 15.19 27.67 4.15
N TYR A 247 14.99 26.59 3.38
CA TYR A 247 15.62 26.40 2.06
C TYR A 247 14.65 25.84 1.06
N LEU A 248 14.82 26.27 -0.21
CA LEU A 248 14.18 25.69 -1.36
C LEU A 248 15.25 25.15 -2.31
N TYR A 249 15.00 23.97 -2.85
CA TYR A 249 15.83 23.37 -3.90
C TYR A 249 14.96 22.98 -5.07
N LEU A 250 15.57 23.05 -6.24
CA LEU A 250 15.02 22.49 -7.46
C LEU A 250 15.77 21.20 -7.81
N ASP A 251 15.02 20.13 -8.03
CA ASP A 251 15.52 18.86 -8.52
C ASP A 251 14.86 18.56 -9.86
N THR A 252 15.64 18.47 -10.92
CA THR A 252 15.15 18.19 -12.27
C THR A 252 15.74 16.87 -12.77
N PHE A 253 15.19 16.32 -13.84
CA PHE A 253 15.72 15.10 -14.45
C PHE A 253 17.13 15.27 -15.02
N TYR A 254 17.58 16.52 -15.21
CA TYR A 254 18.87 16.85 -15.84
C TYR A 254 19.90 17.39 -14.85
N GLU A 255 19.44 17.97 -13.76
CA GLU A 255 20.30 18.60 -12.77
C GLU A 255 19.83 18.19 -11.37
N SER A 256 20.72 17.53 -10.65
CA SER A 256 20.43 17.10 -9.28
C SER A 256 20.32 18.31 -8.36
N ARG A 257 19.44 18.21 -7.40
CA ARG A 257 19.16 19.11 -6.27
C ARG A 257 20.05 20.36 -6.18
N LYS A 258 19.55 21.45 -6.74
CA LYS A 258 20.21 22.76 -6.72
C LYS A 258 19.45 23.69 -5.80
N GLN A 259 20.17 24.36 -4.90
CA GLN A 259 19.56 25.36 -4.01
C GLN A 259 19.13 26.59 -4.81
N ILE A 260 17.88 26.99 -4.65
CA ILE A 260 17.36 28.21 -5.27
C ILE A 260 17.93 29.42 -4.54
N SER A 261 18.59 30.28 -5.31
CA SER A 261 19.15 31.52 -4.79
C SER A 261 18.07 32.59 -4.73
N GLY A 262 17.98 33.30 -3.58
CA GLY A 262 17.01 34.38 -3.45
C GLY A 262 16.87 34.86 -2.00
N GLY A 263 16.27 36.02 -1.84
CA GLY A 263 15.88 36.51 -0.53
C GLY A 263 14.69 35.74 0.01
N ARG A 264 14.50 35.76 1.34
CA ARG A 264 13.43 35.02 2.01
C ARG A 264 12.04 35.34 1.39
N SER A 265 11.76 36.57 1.04
CA SER A 265 10.50 37.00 0.43
C SER A 265 10.27 36.36 -0.93
N GLU A 266 11.35 36.21 -1.73
CA GLU A 266 11.29 35.56 -3.07
C GLU A 266 11.02 34.07 -2.93
N LEU A 267 11.71 33.40 -2.00
CA LEU A 267 11.48 31.96 -1.73
C LEU A 267 10.05 31.69 -1.23
N GLU A 268 9.55 32.55 -0.35
CA GLU A 268 8.15 32.48 0.11
C GLU A 268 7.14 32.70 -1.02
N GLU A 269 7.42 33.59 -1.96
CA GLU A 269 6.56 33.87 -3.12
C GLU A 269 6.53 32.68 -4.09
N ILE A 270 7.69 32.09 -4.39
CA ILE A 270 7.78 30.85 -5.19
C ILE A 270 6.94 29.75 -4.55
N TYR A 271 7.10 29.50 -3.25
CA TYR A 271 6.34 28.46 -2.58
C TYR A 271 4.83 28.73 -2.52
N LYS A 272 4.41 29.96 -2.23
CA LYS A 272 3.00 30.36 -2.21
C LYS A 272 2.33 30.20 -3.59
N THR A 273 3.07 30.55 -4.64
CA THR A 273 2.61 30.39 -6.03
C THR A 273 2.47 28.91 -6.38
N TYR A 274 3.50 28.10 -6.08
CA TYR A 274 3.47 26.66 -6.23
C TYR A 274 2.28 26.03 -5.49
N LYS A 275 2.12 26.37 -4.21
CA LYS A 275 0.99 25.90 -3.39
C LYS A 275 -0.35 26.21 -4.03
N THR A 276 -0.51 27.42 -4.56
CA THR A 276 -1.75 27.85 -5.21
C THR A 276 -2.03 27.03 -6.48
N GLU A 277 -1.01 26.80 -7.32
CA GLU A 277 -1.15 26.00 -8.53
C GLU A 277 -1.47 24.53 -8.18
N LEU A 278 -0.78 23.95 -7.21
CA LEU A 278 -1.03 22.58 -6.75
C LEU A 278 -2.44 22.41 -6.16
N GLU A 279 -2.87 23.32 -5.29
CA GLU A 279 -4.17 23.26 -4.64
C GLU A 279 -5.35 23.48 -5.60
N ASN A 280 -5.15 24.12 -6.72
CA ASN A 280 -6.17 24.31 -7.75
C ASN A 280 -6.18 23.24 -8.84
N MET A 281 -5.13 22.42 -8.93
CA MET A 281 -5.02 21.38 -9.95
C MET A 281 -5.99 20.23 -9.67
N SER A 282 -6.83 19.88 -10.63
CA SER A 282 -7.73 18.72 -10.57
C SER A 282 -6.97 17.39 -10.71
N PHE A 283 -7.65 16.28 -10.39
CA PHE A 283 -7.09 14.94 -10.65
C PHE A 283 -6.78 14.72 -12.12
N GLN A 284 -7.70 15.11 -12.99
CA GLN A 284 -7.53 14.96 -14.44
C GLN A 284 -6.28 15.73 -14.91
N GLU A 285 -6.13 17.00 -14.52
CA GLU A 285 -4.92 17.78 -14.86
C GLU A 285 -3.65 17.12 -14.34
N SER A 286 -3.67 16.52 -13.16
CA SER A 286 -2.51 15.80 -12.61
C SER A 286 -2.14 14.54 -13.38
N CYS A 287 -3.08 13.95 -14.14
CA CYS A 287 -2.85 12.80 -15.00
C CYS A 287 -2.41 13.22 -16.41
N GLU A 288 -2.91 14.33 -16.92
CA GLU A 288 -2.63 14.83 -18.27
C GLU A 288 -1.27 15.57 -18.38
N ASN A 289 -0.84 16.18 -17.26
CA ASN A 289 0.40 16.97 -17.25
C ASN A 289 1.57 16.16 -16.69
N ARG A 290 2.72 16.22 -17.35
CA ARG A 290 3.93 15.55 -16.88
C ARG A 290 4.57 16.29 -15.72
N VAL A 291 5.19 15.53 -14.82
CA VAL A 291 6.10 16.08 -13.82
C VAL A 291 7.40 16.44 -14.51
N VAL A 292 7.83 17.68 -14.40
CA VAL A 292 9.05 18.21 -15.04
C VAL A 292 10.20 18.42 -14.06
N GLY A 293 9.92 18.31 -12.77
CA GLY A 293 10.91 18.41 -11.70
C GLY A 293 10.23 18.37 -10.34
N TYR A 294 11.00 18.63 -9.30
CA TYR A 294 10.56 18.65 -7.92
C TYR A 294 11.03 19.93 -7.24
N LEU A 295 10.11 20.59 -6.53
CA LEU A 295 10.43 21.62 -5.56
C LEU A 295 10.68 20.92 -4.22
N ILE A 296 11.89 21.01 -3.69
CA ILE A 296 12.22 20.44 -2.40
C ILE A 296 12.25 21.58 -1.38
N THR A 297 11.40 21.44 -0.36
CA THR A 297 11.36 22.38 0.77
C THR A 297 12.08 21.78 1.94
N GLU A 298 12.86 22.58 2.65
CA GLU A 298 13.55 22.16 3.87
C GLU A 298 13.29 23.12 5.02
N LYS A 299 13.11 22.51 6.20
CA LYS A 299 13.06 23.18 7.48
C LYS A 299 14.07 22.57 8.43
N GLU A 300 14.96 23.40 8.97
CA GLU A 300 15.88 23.00 10.03
C GLU A 300 15.24 23.17 11.40
N TRP A 301 15.49 22.24 12.28
CA TRP A 301 15.12 22.33 13.69
C TRP A 301 16.18 21.68 14.57
N LYS A 302 16.27 22.12 15.83
CA LYS A 302 17.21 21.59 16.80
C LYS A 302 16.47 20.87 17.90
N ASP A 303 16.99 19.72 18.28
CA ASP A 303 16.50 19.00 19.44
C ASP A 303 17.11 19.53 20.75
N TYR A 304 16.73 18.92 21.88
CA TYR A 304 17.24 19.26 23.21
C TYR A 304 18.76 19.03 23.38
N GLY A 305 19.38 18.23 22.49
CA GLY A 305 20.82 17.96 22.48
C GLY A 305 21.63 18.94 21.61
N ASN A 306 21.03 19.95 21.01
CA ASN A 306 21.58 20.85 19.98
C ASN A 306 21.96 20.18 18.65
N ASP A 307 21.56 18.95 18.42
CA ASP A 307 21.69 18.34 17.11
C ASP A 307 20.71 19.00 16.13
N THR A 308 21.19 19.29 14.92
CA THR A 308 20.37 19.90 13.87
C THR A 308 19.76 18.80 13.02
N TYR A 309 18.47 18.83 12.88
CA TYR A 309 17.67 17.92 12.04
C TYR A 309 17.03 18.70 10.90
N THR A 310 16.77 18.03 9.81
CA THR A 310 16.13 18.62 8.63
C THR A 310 14.89 17.82 8.26
N THR A 311 13.77 18.52 8.17
CA THR A 311 12.54 17.98 7.57
C THR A 311 12.46 18.45 6.14
N SER A 312 12.28 17.54 5.20
CA SER A 312 12.16 17.90 3.78
C SER A 312 10.92 17.28 3.14
N TYR A 313 10.32 18.03 2.20
CA TYR A 313 9.26 17.55 1.32
C TYR A 313 9.72 17.69 -0.12
N SER A 314 9.49 16.65 -0.90
CA SER A 314 9.67 16.68 -2.36
C SER A 314 8.31 16.82 -3.01
N LEU A 315 8.10 17.90 -3.72
CA LEU A 315 6.84 18.36 -4.25
C LEU A 315 6.92 18.41 -5.78
N PRO A 316 6.11 17.64 -6.52
CA PRO A 316 6.20 17.55 -7.97
C PRO A 316 5.82 18.89 -8.64
N ILE A 317 6.61 19.34 -9.60
CA ILE A 317 6.30 20.46 -10.49
C ILE A 317 5.75 19.88 -11.78
N TYR A 318 4.55 20.28 -12.14
CA TYR A 318 3.91 19.87 -13.39
C TYR A 318 4.15 20.87 -14.52
N GLU A 319 4.11 20.41 -15.77
CA GLU A 319 4.38 21.25 -16.95
C GLU A 319 3.40 22.41 -17.12
N ASN A 320 2.21 22.35 -16.52
CA ASN A 320 1.24 23.42 -16.50
C ASN A 320 1.43 24.43 -15.35
N PHE A 321 2.43 24.26 -14.47
CA PHE A 321 2.74 25.21 -13.39
C PHE A 321 3.53 26.41 -13.90
N THR A 322 2.91 27.14 -14.83
CA THR A 322 3.57 28.20 -15.60
C THR A 322 4.02 29.39 -14.75
N LYS A 323 3.28 29.72 -13.70
CA LYS A 323 3.63 30.83 -12.78
C LYS A 323 4.83 30.45 -11.91
N THR A 324 4.80 29.26 -11.33
CA THR A 324 5.92 28.72 -10.52
C THR A 324 7.18 28.67 -11.37
N MET A 325 7.12 28.11 -12.60
CA MET A 325 8.26 28.05 -13.51
C MET A 325 8.76 29.45 -13.91
N GLY A 326 7.86 30.41 -14.07
CA GLY A 326 8.22 31.81 -14.32
C GLY A 326 9.06 32.41 -13.20
N LEU A 327 8.63 32.25 -11.95
CA LEU A 327 9.37 32.75 -10.77
C LEU A 327 10.71 32.00 -10.57
N LEU A 328 10.75 30.68 -10.83
CA LEU A 328 12.01 29.92 -10.80
C LEU A 328 13.01 30.47 -11.84
N LYS A 329 12.55 30.80 -13.04
CA LYS A 329 13.38 31.39 -14.07
C LYS A 329 13.90 32.79 -13.69
N GLU A 330 13.09 33.60 -13.05
CA GLU A 330 13.50 34.92 -12.51
C GLU A 330 14.56 34.76 -11.41
N ALA A 331 14.49 33.69 -10.62
CA ALA A 331 15.51 33.31 -9.62
C ALA A 331 16.78 32.68 -10.24
N GLY A 332 16.87 32.58 -11.57
CA GLY A 332 18.02 32.01 -12.29
C GLY A 332 17.99 30.49 -12.45
N GLU A 333 16.83 29.87 -12.19
CA GLU A 333 16.63 28.41 -12.30
C GLU A 333 15.75 28.09 -13.51
N GLU A 334 16.18 27.21 -14.38
CA GLU A 334 15.44 26.85 -15.57
C GLU A 334 14.94 25.40 -15.48
N VAL A 335 13.61 25.24 -15.50
CA VAL A 335 12.99 23.92 -15.63
C VAL A 335 12.85 23.62 -17.12
N LEU A 336 13.70 22.74 -17.63
CA LEU A 336 13.65 22.35 -19.04
C LEU A 336 12.48 21.40 -19.27
N VAL A 337 11.45 21.89 -19.92
CA VAL A 337 10.40 21.04 -20.50
C VAL A 337 10.92 20.54 -21.85
N THR A 338 11.64 19.41 -21.84
CA THR A 338 12.05 18.80 -23.11
C THR A 338 10.84 18.21 -23.80
N ILE A 339 10.53 18.76 -24.93
CA ILE A 339 9.65 18.14 -25.91
C ILE A 339 10.52 17.09 -26.62
N ASP A 340 10.61 15.88 -26.10
CA ASP A 340 11.18 14.78 -26.84
C ASP A 340 10.11 14.15 -27.72
N SER A 341 10.45 14.22 -28.98
CA SER A 341 9.79 13.66 -30.16
C SER A 341 9.71 12.13 -30.16
#